data_24391ed3a2552f9c3dc8b7aeb07194f5
#
_entry.id   24391ed3a2552f9c3dc8b7aeb07194f5
#
_cell.length_a   1.000
_cell.length_b   1.000
_cell.length_c   1.000
_cell.angle_alpha   90.00
_cell.angle_beta   90.00
_cell.angle_gamma   90.00
#
_symmetry.space_group_name_H-M   'P 1'
#
loop_
_entity.id
_entity.type
_entity.pdbx_description
1 polymer ?
#
loop_
_entity_poly.entity_id
_entity_poly.type
_entity_poly.pdbx_seq_one_letter_code
_entity_poly.pdbx_strand_id
1 'polypeptide(L)'
;MLDQPRTTQRYDPAPKEEEERLERRLLELVRSHPRYGYRRMTALLRREGWRINRKRVHRLWRRQGLRVPQKSRKRRRLGHSGNSCMRFRAEHKDHVWTWDFIFDRTTNGRALKWFSLVDEYTRECLALEVNRRMTSREVSEVLADLLAVRGAPGHIRSDNGPEFIAQAIRRWLERTDVKSLYIEPGAPWENGYAESFQSRLRDELLNVEEFATVSEAQEMAATWKAEYNHRRPHSSLGYQTPAEFAAKFPASRKSCSATLRRTYGSPRPRAGSTQPILS
;
A
#
# COMPACT_ATOMS: atom_id res chain seq x y z
N MET A 1 6.74 38.81 36.40
CA MET A 1 6.81 39.68 35.19
C MET A 1 7.82 39.05 34.24
N LEU A 2 7.44 38.78 32.96
CA LEU A 2 8.39 38.29 31.96
C LEU A 2 9.27 39.48 31.55
N ASP A 3 10.57 39.37 31.80
CA ASP A 3 11.59 40.37 31.47
C ASP A 3 11.93 40.33 29.95
N GLN A 4 10.89 40.45 29.12
CA GLN A 4 11.05 40.50 27.65
C GLN A 4 10.88 41.95 27.16
N PRO A 5 11.81 42.43 26.29
CA PRO A 5 11.69 43.74 25.71
C PRO A 5 10.36 43.92 24.95
N ARG A 6 9.70 45.06 25.08
CA ARG A 6 8.44 45.39 24.41
C ARG A 6 8.53 45.27 22.89
N THR A 7 9.68 45.47 22.31
CA THR A 7 9.97 45.27 20.89
C THR A 7 9.84 43.82 20.47
N THR A 8 10.24 42.85 21.29
CA THR A 8 10.12 41.41 21.02
C THR A 8 8.66 40.95 21.11
N GLN A 9 7.85 41.58 21.99
CA GLN A 9 6.42 41.26 22.12
C GLN A 9 5.56 41.78 20.94
N ARG A 10 6.01 42.82 20.24
CA ARG A 10 5.35 43.46 19.13
C ARG A 10 5.91 43.03 17.75
N TYR A 11 6.87 42.11 17.74
CA TYR A 11 7.50 41.65 16.50
C TYR A 11 6.56 40.71 15.78
N ASP A 12 5.84 41.23 14.79
CA ASP A 12 5.21 40.42 13.75
C ASP A 12 6.25 40.15 12.67
N PRO A 13 6.76 38.92 12.56
CA PRO A 13 7.73 38.59 11.51
C PRO A 13 7.05 38.71 10.15
N ALA A 14 7.52 39.64 9.32
CA ALA A 14 7.09 39.69 7.92
C ALA A 14 7.27 38.32 7.29
N PRO A 15 6.25 37.79 6.59
CA PRO A 15 6.36 36.51 5.90
C PRO A 15 7.52 36.61 4.90
N LYS A 16 8.51 35.76 5.06
CA LYS A 16 9.56 35.67 4.04
C LYS A 16 8.93 35.09 2.78
N GLU A 17 9.20 35.64 1.62
CA GLU A 17 8.69 35.17 0.32
C GLU A 17 8.82 33.66 0.13
N GLU A 18 9.91 33.08 0.62
CA GLU A 18 10.13 31.62 0.67
C GLU A 18 9.09 30.88 1.52
N GLU A 19 8.60 31.50 2.62
CA GLU A 19 7.59 30.87 3.49
C GLU A 19 6.21 30.85 2.82
N GLU A 20 5.86 31.91 2.08
CA GLU A 20 4.62 31.93 1.29
C GLU A 20 4.63 30.94 0.13
N ARG A 21 5.78 30.82 -0.55
CA ARG A 21 5.96 29.80 -1.60
C ARG A 21 5.82 28.39 -1.02
N LEU A 22 6.46 28.12 0.13
CA LEU A 22 6.37 26.86 0.82
C LEU A 22 4.93 26.54 1.25
N GLU A 23 4.23 27.55 1.75
CA GLU A 23 2.84 27.40 2.21
C GLU A 23 1.90 27.10 1.04
N ARG A 24 2.01 27.82 -0.06
CA ARG A 24 1.26 27.54 -1.30
C ARG A 24 1.50 26.09 -1.76
N ARG A 25 2.78 25.69 -1.81
CA ARG A 25 3.11 24.32 -2.23
C ARG A 25 2.58 23.26 -1.28
N LEU A 26 2.64 23.51 0.04
CA LEU A 26 2.04 22.63 1.04
C LEU A 26 0.54 22.46 0.82
N LEU A 27 -0.20 23.54 0.56
CA LEU A 27 -1.65 23.50 0.31
C LEU A 27 -2.00 22.73 -0.97
N GLU A 28 -1.21 22.88 -2.05
CA GLU A 28 -1.36 22.08 -3.27
C GLU A 28 -1.20 20.59 -3.00
N LEU A 29 -0.14 20.20 -2.26
CA LEU A 29 0.09 18.81 -1.89
C LEU A 29 -1.03 18.25 -0.99
N VAL A 30 -1.58 19.06 -0.10
CA VAL A 30 -2.71 18.66 0.75
C VAL A 30 -3.96 18.41 -0.08
N ARG A 31 -4.24 19.23 -1.10
CA ARG A 31 -5.36 19.01 -2.02
C ARG A 31 -5.21 17.70 -2.80
N SER A 32 -4.00 17.41 -3.27
CA SER A 32 -3.73 16.15 -3.99
C SER A 32 -3.74 14.92 -3.10
N HIS A 33 -3.41 15.07 -1.81
CA HIS A 33 -3.27 13.97 -0.86
C HIS A 33 -3.95 14.29 0.48
N PRO A 34 -5.27 14.41 0.53
CA PRO A 34 -5.99 14.91 1.72
C PRO A 34 -5.87 14.01 2.95
N ARG A 35 -5.48 12.75 2.75
CA ARG A 35 -5.28 11.76 3.83
C ARG A 35 -3.84 11.71 4.36
N TYR A 36 -2.91 12.53 3.84
CA TYR A 36 -1.55 12.59 4.31
C TYR A 36 -1.39 13.64 5.41
N GLY A 37 -0.74 13.28 6.52
CA GLY A 37 -0.41 14.22 7.58
C GLY A 37 0.92 14.95 7.33
N TYR A 38 1.18 15.98 8.12
CA TYR A 38 2.36 16.84 8.00
C TYR A 38 3.71 16.09 7.87
N ARG A 39 3.83 14.89 8.44
CA ARG A 39 5.06 14.09 8.35
C ARG A 39 5.31 13.59 6.92
N ARG A 40 4.27 13.10 6.22
CA ARG A 40 4.37 12.70 4.81
C ARG A 40 4.52 13.92 3.92
N MET A 41 3.79 15.01 4.20
CA MET A 41 3.96 16.27 3.48
C MET A 41 5.41 16.78 3.58
N THR A 42 6.04 16.68 4.76
CA THR A 42 7.47 17.01 4.90
C THR A 42 8.35 16.14 3.99
N ALA A 43 8.03 14.85 3.88
CA ALA A 43 8.80 13.95 3.02
C ALA A 43 8.62 14.28 1.52
N LEU A 44 7.41 14.61 1.09
CA LEU A 44 7.14 15.04 -0.29
C LEU A 44 7.86 16.34 -0.63
N LEU A 45 7.74 17.36 0.22
CA LEU A 45 8.43 18.64 0.04
C LEU A 45 9.96 18.46 -0.05
N ARG A 46 10.54 17.61 0.80
CA ARG A 46 11.99 17.31 0.74
C ARG A 46 12.40 16.64 -0.56
N ARG A 47 11.54 15.80 -1.15
CA ARG A 47 11.77 15.19 -2.48
C ARG A 47 11.73 16.22 -3.61
N GLU A 48 10.94 17.27 -3.44
CA GLU A 48 10.91 18.42 -4.35
C GLU A 48 12.11 19.38 -4.16
N GLY A 49 13.06 19.02 -3.27
CA GLY A 49 14.27 19.81 -3.04
C GLY A 49 14.18 20.86 -1.94
N TRP A 50 13.03 20.96 -1.25
CA TRP A 50 12.91 21.91 -0.15
C TRP A 50 13.80 21.52 1.04
N ARG A 51 14.70 22.42 1.44
CA ARG A 51 15.52 22.27 2.66
C ARG A 51 14.74 22.71 3.89
N ILE A 52 13.86 21.84 4.38
CA ILE A 52 12.93 22.16 5.45
C ILE A 52 13.02 21.20 6.63
N ASN A 53 12.70 21.74 7.82
CA ASN A 53 12.57 20.98 9.04
C ASN A 53 11.09 20.59 9.24
N ARG A 54 10.86 19.37 9.77
CA ARG A 54 9.52 18.88 10.13
C ARG A 54 8.76 19.82 11.08
N LYS A 55 9.47 20.49 12.02
CA LYS A 55 8.86 21.46 12.93
C LYS A 55 8.29 22.68 12.17
N ARG A 56 9.00 23.17 11.12
CA ARG A 56 8.53 24.29 10.27
C ARG A 56 7.24 23.88 9.54
N VAL A 57 7.22 22.70 8.89
CA VAL A 57 6.00 22.21 8.22
C VAL A 57 4.85 22.01 9.19
N HIS A 58 5.09 21.47 10.39
CA HIS A 58 4.06 21.30 11.41
C HIS A 58 3.48 22.64 11.88
N ARG A 59 4.31 23.68 12.01
CA ARG A 59 3.87 25.04 12.38
C ARG A 59 2.94 25.60 11.29
N LEU A 60 3.34 25.52 9.99
CA LEU A 60 2.51 25.93 8.87
C LEU A 60 1.20 25.13 8.80
N TRP A 61 1.29 23.80 8.95
CA TRP A 61 0.14 22.90 9.02
C TRP A 61 -0.90 23.35 10.05
N ARG A 62 -0.44 23.70 11.26
CA ARG A 62 -1.34 24.19 12.33
C ARG A 62 -1.89 25.58 12.04
N ARG A 63 -1.07 26.48 11.48
CA ARG A 63 -1.49 27.84 11.09
C ARG A 63 -2.62 27.81 10.08
N GLN A 64 -2.57 26.87 9.14
CA GLN A 64 -3.61 26.66 8.11
C GLN A 64 -4.80 25.84 8.61
N GLY A 65 -4.89 25.51 9.87
CA GLY A 65 -5.99 24.72 10.42
C GLY A 65 -6.10 23.29 9.87
N LEU A 66 -5.07 22.81 9.18
CA LEU A 66 -5.08 21.51 8.52
C LEU A 66 -5.17 20.38 9.54
N ARG A 67 -6.05 19.42 9.28
CA ARG A 67 -6.26 18.24 10.12
C ARG A 67 -6.45 17.01 9.26
N VAL A 68 -5.87 15.88 9.67
CA VAL A 68 -6.19 14.58 9.10
C VAL A 68 -7.17 13.91 10.05
N PRO A 69 -8.28 13.32 9.57
CA PRO A 69 -9.20 12.59 10.40
C PRO A 69 -8.44 11.55 11.23
N GLN A 70 -8.59 11.61 12.54
CA GLN A 70 -7.95 10.65 13.43
C GLN A 70 -8.75 9.35 13.42
N LYS A 71 -8.06 8.23 13.22
CA LYS A 71 -8.67 6.93 13.47
C LYS A 71 -9.05 6.83 14.94
N SER A 72 -10.29 6.42 15.20
CA SER A 72 -10.74 6.08 16.54
C SER A 72 -9.72 5.12 17.19
N ARG A 73 -9.24 5.45 18.37
CA ARG A 73 -8.35 4.55 19.11
C ARG A 73 -9.15 3.30 19.46
N LYS A 74 -8.81 2.16 18.85
CA LYS A 74 -9.31 0.88 19.33
C LYS A 74 -8.92 0.75 20.80
N ARG A 75 -9.87 0.50 21.70
CA ARG A 75 -9.58 0.20 23.10
C ARG A 75 -8.58 -0.95 23.11
N ARG A 76 -7.44 -0.72 23.78
CA ARG A 76 -6.41 -1.75 23.94
C ARG A 76 -7.05 -2.87 24.74
N ARG A 77 -7.29 -4.03 24.13
CA ARG A 77 -7.60 -5.23 24.91
C ARG A 77 -6.36 -5.53 25.74
N LEU A 78 -6.49 -5.50 27.05
CA LEU A 78 -5.47 -5.97 27.99
C LEU A 78 -5.45 -7.51 27.87
N GLY A 79 -4.63 -8.01 26.93
CA GLY A 79 -4.29 -9.43 26.87
C GLY A 79 -3.03 -9.67 27.68
N HIS A 80 -2.96 -10.82 28.35
CA HIS A 80 -1.75 -11.22 29.05
C HIS A 80 -0.56 -11.31 28.10
N SER A 81 0.60 -10.84 28.53
CA SER A 81 1.87 -10.84 27.78
C SER A 81 2.40 -12.25 27.44
N GLY A 82 1.78 -13.32 27.95
CA GLY A 82 2.12 -14.72 27.67
C GLY A 82 1.75 -15.21 26.26
N ASN A 83 0.93 -14.46 25.50
CA ASN A 83 0.53 -14.81 24.12
C ASN A 83 1.34 -14.07 23.06
N SER A 84 2.60 -13.74 23.31
CA SER A 84 3.48 -13.24 22.26
C SER A 84 3.91 -14.41 21.35
N CYS A 85 3.04 -14.80 20.42
CA CYS A 85 3.42 -15.72 19.35
C CYS A 85 4.62 -15.16 18.60
N MET A 86 5.66 -15.97 18.43
CA MET A 86 6.80 -15.60 17.59
C MET A 86 6.33 -15.55 16.14
N ARG A 87 5.96 -14.33 15.71
CA ARG A 87 5.54 -14.11 14.33
C ARG A 87 6.71 -14.36 13.39
N PHE A 88 6.52 -15.23 12.41
CA PHE A 88 7.46 -15.39 11.32
C PHE A 88 7.56 -14.06 10.53
N ARG A 89 8.71 -13.40 10.58
CA ARG A 89 8.95 -12.09 9.94
C ARG A 89 9.68 -12.28 8.62
N ALA A 90 9.31 -11.48 7.63
CA ALA A 90 10.08 -11.37 6.40
C ALA A 90 11.45 -10.73 6.69
N GLU A 91 12.53 -11.39 6.26
CA GLU A 91 13.93 -10.98 6.51
C GLU A 91 14.56 -10.32 5.28
N HIS A 92 14.05 -10.61 4.10
CA HIS A 92 14.52 -10.07 2.83
C HIS A 92 13.37 -9.89 1.84
N LYS A 93 13.64 -9.20 0.73
CA LYS A 93 12.72 -9.03 -0.39
C LYS A 93 12.28 -10.41 -0.92
N ASP A 94 11.00 -10.54 -1.23
CA ASP A 94 10.38 -11.77 -1.72
C ASP A 94 10.48 -12.96 -0.75
N HIS A 95 10.69 -12.71 0.56
CA HIS A 95 10.68 -13.76 1.57
C HIS A 95 9.26 -14.19 1.92
N VAL A 96 8.37 -13.24 2.21
CA VAL A 96 6.97 -13.50 2.53
C VAL A 96 6.09 -12.55 1.74
N TRP A 97 5.22 -13.09 0.91
CA TRP A 97 4.13 -12.35 0.32
C TRP A 97 2.85 -12.59 1.11
N THR A 98 2.11 -11.54 1.41
CA THR A 98 0.81 -11.64 2.06
C THR A 98 -0.29 -11.17 1.14
N TRP A 99 -1.38 -11.90 1.08
CA TRP A 99 -2.52 -11.53 0.28
C TRP A 99 -3.82 -11.57 1.08
N ASP A 100 -4.81 -10.81 0.64
CA ASP A 100 -6.10 -10.76 1.29
C ASP A 100 -7.16 -10.17 0.36
N PHE A 101 -8.44 -10.45 0.65
CA PHE A 101 -9.57 -9.90 -0.05
C PHE A 101 -10.20 -8.73 0.70
N ILE A 102 -10.66 -7.75 -0.07
CA ILE A 102 -11.43 -6.62 0.43
C ILE A 102 -12.75 -6.59 -0.34
N PHE A 103 -13.83 -6.32 0.38
CA PHE A 103 -15.16 -6.22 -0.22
C PHE A 103 -15.61 -4.76 -0.20
N ASP A 104 -16.18 -4.33 -1.31
CA ASP A 104 -16.74 -3.02 -1.53
C ASP A 104 -17.94 -3.11 -2.50
N ARG A 105 -18.51 -1.98 -2.89
CA ARG A 105 -19.66 -1.91 -3.79
C ARG A 105 -19.52 -0.73 -4.75
N THR A 106 -20.08 -0.90 -5.95
CA THR A 106 -20.32 0.22 -6.87
C THR A 106 -21.51 1.06 -6.41
N THR A 107 -21.65 2.29 -6.93
CA THR A 107 -22.73 3.23 -6.62
C THR A 107 -24.13 2.63 -6.78
N ASN A 108 -24.30 1.67 -7.70
CA ASN A 108 -25.54 0.93 -7.91
C ASN A 108 -25.69 -0.30 -6.97
N GLY A 109 -24.88 -0.41 -5.90
CA GLY A 109 -24.96 -1.46 -4.88
C GLY A 109 -24.37 -2.80 -5.25
N ARG A 110 -23.88 -3.00 -6.49
CA ARG A 110 -23.29 -4.28 -6.91
C ARG A 110 -21.93 -4.50 -6.25
N ALA A 111 -21.68 -5.73 -5.80
CA ALA A 111 -20.45 -6.08 -5.10
C ALA A 111 -19.19 -5.88 -5.96
N LEU A 112 -18.13 -5.42 -5.32
CA LEU A 112 -16.76 -5.42 -5.80
C LEU A 112 -15.90 -6.26 -4.86
N LYS A 113 -15.08 -7.15 -5.42
CA LYS A 113 -14.11 -7.94 -4.68
C LYS A 113 -12.70 -7.55 -5.14
N TRP A 114 -11.93 -7.06 -4.19
CA TRP A 114 -10.57 -6.61 -4.39
C TRP A 114 -9.60 -7.68 -3.89
N PHE A 115 -8.62 -8.02 -4.69
CA PHE A 115 -7.51 -8.89 -4.34
C PHE A 115 -6.27 -8.04 -4.17
N SER A 116 -5.60 -8.16 -3.04
CA SER A 116 -4.35 -7.45 -2.75
C SER A 116 -3.24 -8.43 -2.41
N LEU A 117 -2.06 -8.23 -2.98
CA LEU A 117 -0.85 -8.98 -2.68
C LEU A 117 0.29 -8.02 -2.38
N VAL A 118 0.97 -8.20 -1.26
CA VAL A 118 2.00 -7.29 -0.74
C VAL A 118 3.23 -8.09 -0.31
N ASP A 119 4.41 -7.62 -0.66
CA ASP A 119 5.66 -8.11 -0.06
C ASP A 119 5.81 -7.53 1.36
N GLU A 120 5.89 -8.41 2.35
CA GLU A 120 5.98 -8.00 3.77
C GLU A 120 7.29 -7.28 4.10
N TYR A 121 8.37 -7.52 3.38
CA TYR A 121 9.65 -6.86 3.63
C TYR A 121 9.71 -5.47 3.00
N THR A 122 9.47 -5.37 1.70
CA THR A 122 9.59 -4.11 0.95
C THR A 122 8.34 -3.23 1.05
N ARG A 123 7.21 -3.78 1.49
CA ARG A 123 5.88 -3.11 1.49
C ARG A 123 5.34 -2.83 0.08
N GLU A 124 5.97 -3.35 -0.97
CA GLU A 124 5.46 -3.21 -2.33
C GLU A 124 4.09 -3.88 -2.46
N CYS A 125 3.14 -3.17 -3.05
CA CYS A 125 1.90 -3.75 -3.55
C CYS A 125 2.20 -4.44 -4.88
N LEU A 126 2.27 -5.76 -4.87
CA LEU A 126 2.62 -6.59 -6.03
C LEU A 126 1.44 -6.73 -6.97
N ALA A 127 0.25 -6.98 -6.42
CA ALA A 127 -1.00 -7.00 -7.15
C ALA A 127 -2.10 -6.25 -6.40
N LEU A 128 -2.93 -5.55 -7.15
CA LEU A 128 -4.19 -4.96 -6.68
C LEU A 128 -5.18 -5.09 -7.82
N GLU A 129 -6.01 -6.13 -7.74
CA GLU A 129 -6.97 -6.47 -8.77
C GLU A 129 -8.39 -6.32 -8.22
N VAL A 130 -9.34 -5.89 -9.05
CA VAL A 130 -10.74 -5.75 -8.65
C VAL A 130 -11.67 -6.29 -9.71
N ASN A 131 -12.69 -7.05 -9.27
CA ASN A 131 -13.71 -7.60 -10.14
C ASN A 131 -15.02 -7.79 -9.34
N ARG A 132 -16.11 -8.17 -10.02
CA ARG A 132 -17.38 -8.57 -9.37
C ARG A 132 -17.22 -9.85 -8.55
N ARG A 133 -16.46 -10.78 -9.09
CA ARG A 133 -16.09 -12.05 -8.46
C ARG A 133 -14.60 -12.25 -8.69
N MET A 134 -13.96 -12.91 -7.76
CA MET A 134 -12.56 -13.29 -7.88
C MET A 134 -12.49 -14.77 -7.54
N THR A 135 -12.34 -15.60 -8.58
CA THR A 135 -12.24 -17.05 -8.45
C THR A 135 -10.81 -17.48 -8.12
N SER A 136 -10.64 -18.73 -7.64
CA SER A 136 -9.30 -19.29 -7.42
C SER A 136 -8.46 -19.33 -8.69
N ARG A 137 -9.08 -19.50 -9.86
CA ARG A 137 -8.41 -19.47 -11.14
C ARG A 137 -7.81 -18.09 -11.44
N GLU A 138 -8.59 -17.03 -11.29
CA GLU A 138 -8.12 -15.64 -11.52
C GLU A 138 -6.98 -15.29 -10.56
N VAL A 139 -7.10 -15.69 -9.28
CA VAL A 139 -6.01 -15.49 -8.30
C VAL A 139 -4.75 -16.27 -8.71
N SER A 140 -4.89 -17.52 -9.16
CA SER A 140 -3.75 -18.33 -9.62
C SER A 140 -3.10 -17.75 -10.86
N GLU A 141 -3.87 -17.17 -11.79
CA GLU A 141 -3.33 -16.48 -12.98
C GLU A 141 -2.50 -15.25 -12.56
N VAL A 142 -3.01 -14.41 -11.65
CA VAL A 142 -2.25 -13.26 -11.12
C VAL A 142 -0.96 -13.70 -10.44
N LEU A 143 -1.03 -14.75 -9.62
CA LEU A 143 0.16 -15.28 -8.94
C LEU A 143 1.16 -15.87 -9.95
N ALA A 144 0.69 -16.59 -10.97
CA ALA A 144 1.54 -17.16 -12.01
C ALA A 144 2.31 -16.09 -12.80
N ASP A 145 1.63 -15.01 -13.19
CA ASP A 145 2.24 -13.87 -13.86
C ASP A 145 3.33 -13.22 -12.98
N LEU A 146 3.07 -13.06 -11.70
CA LEU A 146 4.05 -12.51 -10.76
C LEU A 146 5.24 -13.43 -10.54
N LEU A 147 5.00 -14.75 -10.40
CA LEU A 147 6.08 -15.73 -10.29
C LEU A 147 6.96 -15.76 -11.53
N ALA A 148 6.36 -15.61 -12.72
CA ALA A 148 7.11 -15.57 -13.98
C ALA A 148 8.02 -14.36 -14.10
N VAL A 149 7.58 -13.19 -13.60
CA VAL A 149 8.32 -11.92 -13.72
C VAL A 149 9.31 -11.72 -12.56
N ARG A 150 8.90 -12.06 -11.33
CA ARG A 150 9.62 -11.71 -10.10
C ARG A 150 10.35 -12.89 -9.46
N GLY A 151 9.96 -14.09 -9.82
CA GLY A 151 10.40 -15.34 -9.18
C GLY A 151 9.48 -15.74 -8.02
N ALA A 152 9.69 -16.94 -7.50
CA ALA A 152 8.91 -17.48 -6.40
C ALA A 152 9.34 -16.88 -5.06
N PRO A 153 8.37 -16.45 -4.20
CA PRO A 153 8.68 -16.05 -2.83
C PRO A 153 9.07 -17.28 -1.99
N GLY A 154 9.73 -17.05 -0.87
CA GLY A 154 9.95 -18.12 0.10
C GLY A 154 8.64 -18.67 0.68
N HIS A 155 7.70 -17.77 0.95
CA HIS A 155 6.42 -18.09 1.59
C HIS A 155 5.29 -17.19 1.08
N ILE A 156 4.08 -17.75 1.07
CA ILE A 156 2.84 -16.98 0.89
C ILE A 156 1.98 -17.11 2.14
N ARG A 157 1.58 -15.96 2.70
CA ARG A 157 0.69 -15.87 3.84
C ARG A 157 -0.71 -15.46 3.40
N SER A 158 -1.72 -16.17 3.91
CA SER A 158 -3.13 -15.84 3.73
C SER A 158 -3.90 -16.06 5.01
N ASP A 159 -5.05 -15.42 5.14
CA ASP A 159 -6.04 -15.82 6.13
C ASP A 159 -6.71 -17.14 5.74
N ASN A 160 -7.48 -17.71 6.69
CA ASN A 160 -8.27 -18.89 6.45
C ASN A 160 -9.61 -18.54 5.75
N GLY A 161 -9.54 -17.72 4.68
CA GLY A 161 -10.71 -17.35 3.88
C GLY A 161 -11.49 -18.54 3.33
N PRO A 162 -12.59 -18.34 2.58
CA PRO A 162 -13.47 -19.41 2.15
C PRO A 162 -12.69 -20.63 1.66
N GLU A 163 -12.81 -21.73 2.37
CA GLU A 163 -12.00 -22.96 2.28
C GLU A 163 -11.70 -23.43 0.86
N PHE A 164 -12.62 -23.17 -0.05
CA PHE A 164 -12.51 -23.62 -1.45
C PHE A 164 -11.44 -22.88 -2.25
N ILE A 165 -11.33 -21.56 -2.07
CA ILE A 165 -10.30 -20.72 -2.76
C ILE A 165 -8.94 -21.04 -2.17
N ALA A 166 -8.85 -21.15 -0.85
CA ALA A 166 -7.62 -21.47 -0.15
C ALA A 166 -7.06 -22.85 -0.56
N GLN A 167 -7.88 -23.88 -0.66
CA GLN A 167 -7.44 -25.24 -1.04
C GLN A 167 -6.96 -25.33 -2.50
N ALA A 168 -7.65 -24.68 -3.44
CA ALA A 168 -7.23 -24.70 -4.84
C ALA A 168 -5.89 -23.98 -5.03
N ILE A 169 -5.71 -22.85 -4.36
CA ILE A 169 -4.45 -22.10 -4.38
C ILE A 169 -3.35 -22.88 -3.65
N ARG A 170 -3.67 -23.54 -2.54
CA ARG A 170 -2.74 -24.43 -1.83
C ARG A 170 -2.16 -25.49 -2.74
N ARG A 171 -3.01 -26.28 -3.40
CA ARG A 171 -2.59 -27.32 -4.33
C ARG A 171 -1.75 -26.76 -5.49
N TRP A 172 -2.06 -25.54 -5.91
CA TRP A 172 -1.31 -24.86 -6.94
C TRP A 172 0.09 -24.43 -6.41
N LEU A 173 0.17 -23.89 -5.20
CA LEU A 173 1.43 -23.50 -4.55
C LEU A 173 2.34 -24.71 -4.28
N GLU A 174 1.79 -25.83 -3.85
CA GLU A 174 2.54 -27.07 -3.66
C GLU A 174 3.25 -27.54 -4.93
N ARG A 175 2.67 -27.25 -6.11
CA ARG A 175 3.31 -27.56 -7.42
C ARG A 175 4.40 -26.56 -7.80
N THR A 176 4.43 -25.39 -7.17
CA THR A 176 5.40 -24.32 -7.47
C THR A 176 6.54 -24.23 -6.47
N ASP A 177 6.61 -25.18 -5.54
CA ASP A 177 7.63 -25.23 -4.46
C ASP A 177 7.62 -23.99 -3.54
N VAL A 178 6.48 -23.31 -3.45
CA VAL A 178 6.24 -22.15 -2.57
C VAL A 178 5.58 -22.62 -1.28
N LYS A 179 6.18 -22.30 -0.15
CA LYS A 179 5.64 -22.68 1.17
C LYS A 179 4.47 -21.79 1.56
N SER A 180 3.37 -22.40 1.95
CA SER A 180 2.21 -21.68 2.49
C SER A 180 2.33 -21.48 4.00
N LEU A 181 2.15 -20.23 4.45
CA LEU A 181 2.03 -19.87 5.85
C LEU A 181 0.55 -19.56 6.14
N TYR A 182 -0.09 -20.45 6.89
CA TYR A 182 -1.46 -20.22 7.31
C TYR A 182 -1.47 -19.50 8.65
N ILE A 183 -2.41 -18.55 8.77
CA ILE A 183 -2.70 -17.88 10.01
C ILE A 183 -3.50 -18.86 10.86
N GLU A 184 -3.05 -19.10 12.08
CA GLU A 184 -3.80 -19.95 13.00
C GLU A 184 -5.19 -19.37 13.28
N PRO A 185 -6.24 -20.22 13.38
CA PRO A 185 -7.56 -19.75 13.76
C PRO A 185 -7.48 -19.00 15.10
N GLY A 186 -7.92 -17.73 15.11
CA GLY A 186 -7.86 -16.88 16.31
C GLY A 186 -6.58 -16.05 16.46
N ALA A 187 -5.64 -16.09 15.50
CA ALA A 187 -4.40 -15.32 15.49
C ALA A 187 -4.38 -14.19 14.45
N PRO A 188 -5.34 -13.23 14.45
CA PRO A 188 -5.41 -12.16 13.45
C PRO A 188 -4.17 -11.26 13.41
N TRP A 189 -3.39 -11.21 14.50
CA TRP A 189 -2.14 -10.45 14.56
C TRP A 189 -1.06 -10.96 13.60
N GLU A 190 -1.17 -12.19 13.11
CA GLU A 190 -0.24 -12.74 12.12
C GLU A 190 -0.39 -12.07 10.74
N ASN A 191 -1.59 -11.57 10.39
CA ASN A 191 -1.87 -10.86 9.14
C ASN A 191 -1.71 -9.33 9.22
N GLY A 192 -1.06 -8.80 10.24
CA GLY A 192 -0.97 -7.36 10.48
C GLY A 192 -0.37 -6.54 9.33
N TYR A 193 0.31 -7.15 8.34
CA TYR A 193 0.78 -6.44 7.14
C TYR A 193 -0.35 -6.27 6.12
N ALA A 194 -1.14 -7.32 5.86
CA ALA A 194 -2.32 -7.21 5.01
C ALA A 194 -3.33 -6.25 5.63
N GLU A 195 -3.63 -6.36 6.92
CA GLU A 195 -4.51 -5.43 7.64
C GLU A 195 -4.02 -3.97 7.56
N SER A 196 -2.72 -3.76 7.75
CA SER A 196 -2.13 -2.43 7.62
C SER A 196 -2.25 -1.88 6.21
N PHE A 197 -2.02 -2.70 5.19
CA PHE A 197 -2.19 -2.33 3.79
C PHE A 197 -3.65 -2.01 3.48
N GLN A 198 -4.58 -2.90 3.80
CA GLN A 198 -6.02 -2.70 3.60
C GLN A 198 -6.52 -1.43 4.29
N SER A 199 -6.05 -1.17 5.51
CA SER A 199 -6.38 0.06 6.23
C SER A 199 -5.91 1.33 5.48
N ARG A 200 -4.82 1.26 4.68
CA ARG A 200 -4.38 2.37 3.83
C ARG A 200 -5.22 2.46 2.56
N LEU A 201 -5.47 1.33 1.92
CA LEU A 201 -6.31 1.29 0.73
C LEU A 201 -7.71 1.84 1.04
N ARG A 202 -8.32 1.42 2.16
CA ARG A 202 -9.61 1.98 2.59
C ARG A 202 -9.53 3.47 2.88
N ASP A 203 -8.53 3.92 3.61
CA ASP A 203 -8.39 5.31 4.03
C ASP A 203 -8.08 6.26 2.87
N GLU A 204 -7.30 5.81 1.90
CA GLU A 204 -6.73 6.65 0.84
C GLU A 204 -7.44 6.47 -0.52
N LEU A 205 -8.24 5.41 -0.72
CA LEU A 205 -9.00 5.15 -1.94
C LEU A 205 -10.47 4.84 -1.65
N LEU A 206 -10.78 3.70 -1.02
CA LEU A 206 -12.15 3.18 -0.96
C LEU A 206 -13.13 4.05 -0.14
N ASN A 207 -12.65 4.86 0.81
CA ASN A 207 -13.49 5.79 1.58
C ASN A 207 -13.47 7.21 1.00
N VAL A 208 -12.78 7.45 -0.10
CA VAL A 208 -12.63 8.76 -0.75
C VAL A 208 -13.36 8.78 -2.08
N GLU A 209 -13.31 7.66 -2.79
CA GLU A 209 -13.84 7.51 -4.14
C GLU A 209 -15.05 6.59 -4.17
N GLU A 210 -15.96 6.87 -5.10
CA GLU A 210 -17.11 6.04 -5.44
C GLU A 210 -16.93 5.49 -6.86
N PHE A 211 -17.27 4.23 -7.09
CA PHE A 211 -17.07 3.55 -8.37
C PHE A 211 -18.41 3.28 -9.04
N ALA A 212 -18.64 3.82 -10.23
CA ALA A 212 -19.83 3.52 -11.01
C ALA A 212 -19.72 2.15 -11.72
N THR A 213 -18.53 1.80 -12.18
CA THR A 213 -18.28 0.56 -12.93
C THR A 213 -17.07 -0.22 -12.38
N VAL A 214 -16.94 -1.48 -12.83
CA VAL A 214 -15.75 -2.30 -12.52
C VAL A 214 -14.51 -1.74 -13.23
N SER A 215 -14.66 -1.27 -14.47
CA SER A 215 -13.54 -0.71 -15.26
C SER A 215 -12.96 0.52 -14.57
N GLU A 216 -13.81 1.43 -14.11
CA GLU A 216 -13.39 2.60 -13.33
C GLU A 216 -12.63 2.18 -12.06
N ALA A 217 -13.16 1.21 -11.30
CA ALA A 217 -12.48 0.70 -10.12
C ALA A 217 -11.11 0.08 -10.47
N GLN A 218 -10.98 -0.60 -11.62
CA GLN A 218 -9.71 -1.17 -12.10
C GLN A 218 -8.70 -0.09 -12.46
N GLU A 219 -9.10 0.95 -13.16
CA GLU A 219 -8.24 2.08 -13.53
C GLU A 219 -7.73 2.83 -12.29
N MET A 220 -8.64 3.08 -11.33
CA MET A 220 -8.29 3.73 -10.07
C MET A 220 -7.41 2.84 -9.20
N ALA A 221 -7.63 1.53 -9.19
CA ALA A 221 -6.76 0.55 -8.52
C ALA A 221 -5.33 0.58 -9.08
N ALA A 222 -5.20 0.58 -10.40
CA ALA A 222 -3.91 0.62 -11.09
C ALA A 222 -3.15 1.93 -10.79
N THR A 223 -3.86 3.07 -10.86
CA THR A 223 -3.32 4.39 -10.54
C THR A 223 -2.87 4.47 -9.08
N TRP A 224 -3.72 4.06 -8.15
CA TRP A 224 -3.40 4.06 -6.73
C TRP A 224 -2.23 3.13 -6.39
N LYS A 225 -2.17 1.94 -7.01
CA LYS A 225 -1.05 0.99 -6.85
C LYS A 225 0.28 1.63 -7.31
N ALA A 226 0.27 2.30 -8.45
CA ALA A 226 1.45 3.00 -8.96
C ALA A 226 1.89 4.13 -8.01
N GLU A 227 0.95 4.92 -7.53
CA GLU A 227 1.22 5.99 -6.56
C GLU A 227 1.72 5.43 -5.22
N TYR A 228 1.07 4.39 -4.70
CA TYR A 228 1.46 3.70 -3.47
C TYR A 228 2.91 3.20 -3.54
N ASN A 229 3.30 2.57 -4.63
CA ASN A 229 4.63 2.00 -4.79
C ASN A 229 5.72 3.04 -5.08
N HIS A 230 5.42 4.07 -5.90
CA HIS A 230 6.45 4.96 -6.45
C HIS A 230 6.45 6.37 -5.85
N ARG A 231 5.36 6.83 -5.24
CA ARG A 231 5.25 8.21 -4.73
C ARG A 231 4.99 8.30 -3.24
N ARG A 232 4.26 7.33 -2.67
CA ARG A 232 3.82 7.37 -1.29
C ARG A 232 4.96 7.16 -0.29
N PRO A 233 5.28 8.14 0.59
CA PRO A 233 6.30 7.96 1.62
C PRO A 233 5.82 7.01 2.73
N HIS A 234 6.62 5.99 3.06
CA HIS A 234 6.35 5.01 4.11
C HIS A 234 7.18 5.27 5.37
N SER A 235 6.53 5.52 6.49
CA SER A 235 7.23 5.78 7.76
C SER A 235 8.07 4.59 8.25
N SER A 236 7.62 3.37 8.00
CA SER A 236 8.36 2.15 8.34
C SER A 236 9.60 1.92 7.47
N LEU A 237 9.70 2.60 6.33
CA LEU A 237 10.82 2.55 5.40
C LEU A 237 11.66 3.84 5.43
N GLY A 238 11.64 4.58 6.55
CA GLY A 238 12.36 5.86 6.64
C GLY A 238 11.83 6.93 5.69
N TYR A 239 10.54 6.90 5.35
CA TYR A 239 9.87 7.76 4.37
C TYR A 239 10.31 7.55 2.91
N GLN A 240 11.00 6.46 2.61
CA GLN A 240 11.17 5.98 1.23
C GLN A 240 9.87 5.41 0.70
N THR A 241 9.72 5.37 -0.62
CA THR A 241 8.64 4.60 -1.24
C THR A 241 8.97 3.11 -1.21
N PRO A 242 7.97 2.22 -1.30
CA PRO A 242 8.20 0.79 -1.43
C PRO A 242 9.15 0.45 -2.57
N ALA A 243 8.99 1.04 -3.75
CA ALA A 243 9.85 0.80 -4.91
C ALA A 243 11.30 1.26 -4.70
N GLU A 244 11.52 2.44 -4.11
CA GLU A 244 12.87 2.91 -3.76
C GLU A 244 13.55 1.99 -2.74
N PHE A 245 12.78 1.50 -1.77
CA PHE A 245 13.31 0.57 -0.79
C PHE A 245 13.64 -0.79 -1.43
N ALA A 246 12.73 -1.33 -2.26
CA ALA A 246 12.91 -2.60 -2.95
C ALA A 246 14.08 -2.60 -3.95
N ALA A 247 14.35 -1.45 -4.57
CA ALA A 247 15.48 -1.30 -5.51
C ALA A 247 16.86 -1.52 -4.86
N LYS A 248 16.96 -1.38 -3.55
CA LYS A 248 18.20 -1.65 -2.80
C LYS A 248 18.56 -3.13 -2.70
N PHE A 249 17.58 -4.00 -2.95
CA PHE A 249 17.71 -5.44 -2.85
C PHE A 249 17.48 -6.04 -4.25
N PRO A 250 18.53 -6.46 -4.96
CA PRO A 250 18.38 -7.12 -6.25
C PRO A 250 17.53 -8.38 -6.10
N ALA A 251 16.76 -8.72 -7.14
CA ALA A 251 15.97 -9.94 -7.14
C ALA A 251 16.87 -11.15 -6.90
N SER A 252 16.52 -11.98 -5.92
CA SER A 252 17.16 -13.28 -5.77
C SER A 252 16.82 -14.11 -7.01
N ARG A 253 17.83 -14.40 -7.86
CA ARG A 253 17.66 -15.29 -9.02
C ARG A 253 17.51 -16.74 -8.55
N LYS A 254 16.42 -17.07 -7.89
CA LYS A 254 15.98 -18.46 -7.84
C LYS A 254 15.30 -18.72 -9.19
N SER A 255 15.99 -19.44 -10.07
CA SER A 255 15.44 -19.85 -11.36
C SER A 255 14.10 -20.57 -11.12
N CYS A 256 13.03 -20.00 -11.63
CA CYS A 256 11.77 -20.71 -11.72
C CYS A 256 12.04 -21.94 -12.63
N SER A 257 11.92 -23.13 -12.06
CA SER A 257 12.17 -24.37 -12.80
C SER A 257 11.27 -24.42 -14.04
N ALA A 258 11.77 -24.98 -15.14
CA ALA A 258 11.12 -25.05 -16.45
C ALA A 258 9.72 -25.71 -16.47
N THR A 259 9.28 -26.24 -15.34
CA THR A 259 7.99 -26.92 -15.12
C THR A 259 6.79 -26.00 -15.31
N LEU A 260 6.89 -24.70 -15.01
CA LEU A 260 5.77 -23.75 -15.14
C LEU A 260 5.41 -23.44 -16.61
N ARG A 261 6.37 -23.51 -17.53
CA ARG A 261 6.13 -23.25 -18.96
C ARG A 261 5.32 -24.34 -19.67
N ARG A 262 5.27 -25.55 -19.11
CA ARG A 262 4.54 -26.69 -19.72
C ARG A 262 3.05 -26.72 -19.32
N THR A 263 2.66 -26.11 -18.24
CA THR A 263 1.29 -26.20 -17.70
C THR A 263 0.39 -25.03 -18.11
N TYR A 264 0.97 -23.89 -18.46
CA TYR A 264 0.25 -22.70 -18.94
C TYR A 264 0.97 -22.18 -20.18
N GLY A 265 0.32 -22.32 -21.36
CA GLY A 265 0.82 -21.75 -22.62
C GLY A 265 1.07 -20.24 -22.47
N SER A 266 1.90 -19.71 -23.39
CA SER A 266 2.32 -18.30 -23.42
C SER A 266 1.20 -17.32 -23.05
N PRO A 267 1.45 -16.30 -22.23
CA PRO A 267 0.43 -15.32 -21.83
C PRO A 267 -0.17 -14.67 -23.08
N ARG A 268 -1.49 -14.73 -23.20
CA ARG A 268 -2.20 -13.97 -24.23
C ARG A 268 -2.10 -12.48 -23.89
N PRO A 269 -1.81 -11.60 -24.87
CA PRO A 269 -1.82 -10.17 -24.63
C PRO A 269 -3.22 -9.76 -24.17
N ARG A 270 -3.30 -9.03 -23.05
CA ARG A 270 -4.55 -8.45 -22.55
C ARG A 270 -5.08 -7.48 -23.63
N ALA A 271 -6.27 -7.74 -24.15
CA ALA A 271 -6.98 -6.82 -25.04
C ALA A 271 -7.27 -5.52 -24.28
N GLY A 272 -6.68 -4.41 -24.71
CA GLY A 272 -6.94 -3.09 -24.12
C GLY A 272 -5.79 -2.11 -24.28
N SER A 273 -5.28 -1.90 -25.49
CA SER A 273 -4.65 -0.63 -25.87
C SER A 273 -4.92 -0.34 -27.34
N THR A 274 -6.08 0.24 -27.59
CA THR A 274 -6.38 0.88 -28.88
C THR A 274 -5.48 2.11 -28.95
N GLN A 275 -4.48 2.07 -29.80
CA GLN A 275 -3.73 3.26 -30.21
C GLN A 275 -4.67 4.17 -31.00
N PRO A 276 -4.68 5.50 -30.78
CA PRO A 276 -5.40 6.41 -31.68
C PRO A 276 -4.69 6.45 -33.03
N ILE A 277 -5.46 6.16 -34.07
CA ILE A 277 -5.07 6.37 -35.46
C ILE A 277 -5.02 7.88 -35.69
N LEU A 278 -3.82 8.40 -35.96
CA LEU A 278 -3.65 9.74 -36.52
C LEU A 278 -4.00 9.66 -37.99
N SER A 279 -5.01 10.39 -38.38
CA SER A 279 -5.25 10.86 -39.76
C SER A 279 -5.31 12.37 -39.77
#